data_f857f482980827d1bed91c7a1dbf49fc
#
_entry.id   f857f482980827d1bed91c7a1dbf49fc
#
_cell.length_a   1.000
_cell.length_b   1.000
_cell.length_c   1.000
_cell.angle_alpha   90.00
_cell.angle_beta   90.00
_cell.angle_gamma   90.00
#
_symmetry.space_group_name_H-M   'P 1'
#
loop_
_entity.id
_entity.type
_entity.pdbx_description
1 polymer ?
#
loop_
_entity_poly.entity_id
_entity_poly.type
_entity_poly.pdbx_seq_one_letter_code
_entity_poly.pdbx_strand_id
1 'polypeptide(L)'
;MKNEPTRARVDGPALWRTMHRRLIVICCAVFLSLPGIAGAASTPTPQRGGILPFAVDAEPPNYDCHANFSFVLIHVVAPHYSTLLKFDTANYPQVVGDLAESWNVSPDRRTYTFKLRPNVLFHDGSKLTSADVKASYERIVHPPQGVLSVRQADYAAITSIDTPDPLTVVFHLQWPDAAMLANFASPWNCIYSAAKLAQDPQFPKTNILGTGPYIFVEHVKGDHWSGKRWDKYFQSGKPYLDGYRAEFINQTAAAKAMPSGRIMAQFRSFTPAERDEMMETAGNRLDVREGPWTSYVALVFNTNQQPFNDARVRRALSLAIDRWSGAETLAGTTFLKYVGGLMRPGSTLATPEAELVTLPGFSRDIAASRAEAKRLLAEAGVSNLEVTLTNRKDVPVPYHGAGNFVVDAWREIGVNATHELLSTKEWQKALETGKFAAGIDLAADYFDDPTICLARYVSRDLSPANHAGSTDRFLDALYIGQAISTDLRERMKIVRDFERQAVTEAATVPLLWWNRIVVSSAKFKGWNISPSQYIGQDLSDVWIEQ
;
A
#
# COMPACT_ATOMS: atom_id res chain seq x y z
N MET A 1 29.61 -65.02 8.21
CA MET A 1 30.81 -65.07 9.04
C MET A 1 30.84 -63.74 9.77
N LYS A 2 30.40 -63.71 11.06
CA LYS A 2 31.25 -63.69 12.29
C LYS A 2 32.19 -62.50 12.23
N ASN A 3 32.23 -61.49 13.12
CA ASN A 3 32.00 -61.49 14.56
C ASN A 3 31.84 -60.00 15.07
N GLU A 4 30.90 -59.79 15.98
CA GLU A 4 31.11 -58.97 17.17
C GLU A 4 31.98 -59.73 18.16
N PRO A 5 32.59 -59.18 19.24
CA PRO A 5 32.01 -58.32 20.26
C PRO A 5 33.04 -57.32 20.85
N THR A 6 32.94 -56.50 21.91
CA THR A 6 32.57 -56.75 23.29
C THR A 6 32.57 -55.45 24.12
N ARG A 7 31.70 -55.38 25.10
CA ARG A 7 31.62 -54.40 26.20
C ARG A 7 32.79 -54.44 27.18
N ALA A 8 33.10 -53.34 27.84
CA ALA A 8 33.62 -53.35 29.19
C ALA A 8 33.09 -52.17 30.02
N ARG A 9 32.36 -52.45 31.07
CA ARG A 9 32.08 -51.66 32.30
C ARG A 9 33.27 -51.77 33.23
N VAL A 10 33.54 -50.72 34.01
CA VAL A 10 34.15 -50.89 35.36
C VAL A 10 33.60 -49.78 36.28
N ASP A 11 33.22 -50.27 37.47
CA ASP A 11 32.57 -49.64 38.61
C ASP A 11 33.52 -48.80 39.50
N GLY A 12 32.88 -47.99 40.39
CA GLY A 12 33.38 -47.08 41.37
C GLY A 12 34.30 -47.66 42.46
N PRO A 13 34.55 -47.02 43.62
CA PRO A 13 33.61 -46.90 44.73
C PRO A 13 33.67 -45.63 45.59
N ALA A 14 32.71 -45.61 46.52
CA ALA A 14 32.44 -44.65 47.59
C ALA A 14 33.39 -44.76 48.80
N LEU A 15 33.26 -43.79 49.72
CA LEU A 15 33.42 -43.80 51.20
C LEU A 15 34.27 -42.57 51.68
N TRP A 16 34.01 -41.82 52.69
CA TRP A 16 33.27 -41.79 53.91
C TRP A 16 33.54 -40.47 54.68
N ARG A 17 32.48 -39.90 55.33
CA ARG A 17 32.39 -39.25 56.66
C ARG A 17 33.51 -38.33 57.21
N THR A 18 33.17 -37.13 57.73
CA THR A 18 32.68 -36.88 59.09
C THR A 18 32.44 -35.39 59.40
N MET A 19 31.31 -35.14 60.08
CA MET A 19 30.92 -34.09 61.00
C MET A 19 31.93 -33.04 61.46
N HIS A 20 31.55 -31.74 61.48
CA HIS A 20 31.59 -30.92 62.70
C HIS A 20 30.53 -29.79 62.68
N ARG A 21 29.77 -29.73 63.76
CA ARG A 21 28.76 -28.71 64.11
C ARG A 21 29.47 -27.38 64.42
N ARG A 22 28.96 -26.27 63.88
CA ARG A 22 28.88 -24.98 64.60
C ARG A 22 27.61 -24.24 64.21
N LEU A 23 26.73 -24.04 65.21
CA LEU A 23 25.61 -23.12 65.18
C LEU A 23 26.11 -21.69 64.97
N ILE A 24 25.56 -21.01 63.94
CA ILE A 24 25.52 -19.57 63.92
C ILE A 24 24.05 -19.20 63.61
N VAL A 25 23.44 -18.58 64.61
CA VAL A 25 22.09 -17.98 64.49
C VAL A 25 22.26 -16.71 63.69
N ILE A 26 21.71 -16.67 62.47
CA ILE A 26 21.56 -15.45 61.69
C ILE A 26 20.05 -15.23 61.50
N CYS A 27 19.57 -14.12 62.09
CA CYS A 27 18.21 -13.63 61.87
C CYS A 27 17.96 -13.38 60.37
N CYS A 28 17.19 -14.23 59.72
CA CYS A 28 16.64 -13.94 58.40
C CYS A 28 15.46 -12.96 58.55
N ALA A 29 15.74 -11.66 58.26
CA ALA A 29 14.69 -10.73 57.94
C ALA A 29 14.08 -11.17 56.59
N VAL A 30 12.89 -11.72 56.60
CA VAL A 30 12.11 -12.02 55.40
C VAL A 30 11.63 -10.70 54.81
N PHE A 31 12.35 -10.17 53.84
CA PHE A 31 11.80 -9.18 52.94
C PHE A 31 10.80 -9.90 52.01
N LEU A 32 9.52 -9.78 52.32
CA LEU A 32 8.44 -10.04 51.37
C LEU A 32 8.54 -9.00 50.23
N SER A 33 9.29 -9.31 49.16
CA SER A 33 9.16 -8.63 47.88
C SER A 33 7.81 -9.03 47.29
N LEU A 34 6.82 -8.16 47.46
CA LEU A 34 5.60 -8.18 46.65
C LEU A 34 6.03 -8.04 45.18
N PRO A 35 5.67 -8.97 44.29
CA PRO A 35 5.83 -8.73 42.88
C PRO A 35 4.96 -7.52 42.53
N GLY A 36 5.59 -6.42 42.10
CA GLY A 36 4.88 -5.31 41.50
C GLY A 36 4.08 -5.84 40.33
N ILE A 37 2.75 -5.82 40.45
CA ILE A 37 1.85 -6.05 39.34
C ILE A 37 2.15 -4.89 38.38
N ALA A 38 3.00 -5.15 37.37
CA ALA A 38 3.07 -4.30 36.23
C ALA A 38 1.66 -4.31 35.64
N GLY A 39 0.90 -3.25 35.89
CA GLY A 39 -0.42 -3.08 35.32
C GLY A 39 -0.26 -3.16 33.80
N ALA A 40 -0.75 -4.23 33.19
CA ALA A 40 -0.97 -4.25 31.76
C ALA A 40 -1.83 -3.04 31.45
N ALA A 41 -1.29 -2.11 30.65
CA ALA A 41 -2.05 -0.96 30.19
C ALA A 41 -3.33 -1.51 29.54
N SER A 42 -4.48 -1.30 30.18
CA SER A 42 -5.76 -1.76 29.66
C SER A 42 -5.98 -1.06 28.31
N THR A 43 -6.15 -1.84 27.26
CA THR A 43 -6.56 -1.31 25.95
C THR A 43 -7.83 -0.48 26.18
N PRO A 44 -7.87 0.79 25.75
CA PRO A 44 -9.02 1.63 25.99
C PRO A 44 -10.28 0.99 25.39
N THR A 45 -11.34 0.90 26.15
CA THR A 45 -12.62 0.36 25.68
C THR A 45 -13.29 1.36 24.74
N PRO A 46 -13.75 0.93 23.53
CA PRO A 46 -14.42 1.81 22.61
C PRO A 46 -15.62 2.53 23.23
N GLN A 47 -15.70 3.83 23.02
CA GLN A 47 -16.77 4.71 23.50
C GLN A 47 -17.75 5.03 22.38
N ARG A 48 -19.05 5.12 22.72
CA ARG A 48 -20.07 5.50 21.76
C ARG A 48 -20.33 7.00 21.79
N GLY A 49 -20.66 7.53 20.61
CA GLY A 49 -21.06 8.92 20.44
C GLY A 49 -20.03 9.79 19.74
N GLY A 50 -20.42 11.00 19.45
CA GLY A 50 -19.60 12.00 18.79
C GLY A 50 -19.63 11.92 17.26
N ILE A 51 -19.29 13.07 16.64
CA ILE A 51 -19.13 13.21 15.19
C ILE A 51 -17.63 13.41 14.93
N LEU A 52 -17.05 12.62 14.03
CA LEU A 52 -15.65 12.74 13.64
C LEU A 52 -15.49 13.81 12.54
N PRO A 53 -14.89 14.98 12.83
CA PRO A 53 -14.46 15.90 11.79
C PRO A 53 -13.09 15.46 11.25
N PHE A 54 -12.96 15.32 9.92
CA PHE A 54 -11.67 15.02 9.28
C PHE A 54 -11.50 15.78 7.97
N ALA A 55 -10.25 15.93 7.53
CA ALA A 55 -9.95 16.64 6.29
C ALA A 55 -9.84 15.70 5.10
N VAL A 56 -10.34 16.15 3.95
CA VAL A 56 -10.11 15.56 2.64
C VAL A 56 -9.68 16.67 1.68
N ASP A 57 -8.61 16.44 0.92
CA ASP A 57 -7.91 17.49 0.16
C ASP A 57 -8.78 18.20 -0.90
N ALA A 58 -9.82 17.55 -1.40
CA ALA A 58 -10.73 18.06 -2.42
C ALA A 58 -12.06 17.30 -2.44
N GLU A 59 -13.02 17.82 -3.20
CA GLU A 59 -14.28 17.13 -3.49
C GLU A 59 -14.09 15.91 -4.41
N PRO A 60 -14.89 14.82 -4.23
CA PRO A 60 -14.91 13.73 -5.17
C PRO A 60 -15.52 14.16 -6.51
N PRO A 61 -14.96 13.71 -7.67
CA PRO A 61 -15.46 14.10 -8.99
C PRO A 61 -16.82 13.49 -9.33
N ASN A 62 -17.17 12.40 -8.69
CA ASN A 62 -18.44 11.65 -8.72
C ASN A 62 -18.44 10.68 -7.55
N TYR A 63 -19.49 9.82 -7.42
CA TYR A 63 -19.64 8.91 -6.27
C TYR A 63 -19.38 7.43 -6.61
N ASP A 64 -18.96 7.13 -7.85
CA ASP A 64 -18.81 5.77 -8.35
C ASP A 64 -17.43 5.18 -8.04
N CYS A 65 -17.38 4.23 -7.11
CA CYS A 65 -16.15 3.51 -6.74
C CYS A 65 -15.54 2.76 -7.93
N HIS A 66 -16.34 2.18 -8.81
CA HIS A 66 -15.83 1.36 -9.93
C HIS A 66 -15.19 2.20 -11.04
N ALA A 67 -15.62 3.45 -11.19
CA ALA A 67 -15.16 4.37 -12.23
C ALA A 67 -14.01 5.28 -11.79
N ASN A 68 -13.45 5.08 -10.59
CA ASN A 68 -12.53 6.03 -9.99
C ASN A 68 -11.37 5.34 -9.28
N PHE A 69 -10.24 6.04 -9.16
CA PHE A 69 -9.06 5.65 -8.36
C PHE A 69 -8.59 6.77 -7.42
N SER A 70 -9.38 7.85 -7.30
CA SER A 70 -9.03 9.00 -6.47
C SER A 70 -9.25 8.73 -4.98
N PHE A 71 -8.25 9.02 -4.15
CA PHE A 71 -8.38 8.91 -2.70
C PHE A 71 -9.43 9.84 -2.12
N VAL A 72 -9.67 11.01 -2.73
CA VAL A 72 -10.70 11.95 -2.26
C VAL A 72 -12.10 11.34 -2.35
N LEU A 73 -12.34 10.42 -3.29
CA LEU A 73 -13.60 9.68 -3.34
C LEU A 73 -13.67 8.64 -2.23
N ILE A 74 -12.67 7.75 -2.12
CA ILE A 74 -12.76 6.62 -1.20
C ILE A 74 -12.83 7.07 0.26
N HIS A 75 -12.16 8.17 0.62
CA HIS A 75 -12.19 8.71 1.99
C HIS A 75 -13.58 9.17 2.42
N VAL A 76 -14.46 9.56 1.49
CA VAL A 76 -15.82 10.00 1.83
C VAL A 76 -16.88 8.95 1.58
N VAL A 77 -16.69 8.04 0.59
CA VAL A 77 -17.74 7.07 0.23
C VAL A 77 -17.58 5.72 0.93
N ALA A 78 -16.35 5.29 1.30
CA ALA A 78 -16.14 4.00 1.94
C ALA A 78 -17.01 3.78 3.19
N PRO A 79 -17.28 4.78 4.04
CA PRO A 79 -18.16 4.59 5.19
C PRO A 79 -19.62 4.21 4.84
N HIS A 80 -20.04 4.44 3.60
CA HIS A 80 -21.40 4.11 3.15
C HIS A 80 -21.54 2.72 2.55
N TYR A 81 -20.41 2.07 2.21
CA TYR A 81 -20.43 0.79 1.50
C TYR A 81 -19.71 -0.30 2.29
N SER A 82 -20.07 -1.53 1.97
CA SER A 82 -19.31 -2.72 2.32
C SER A 82 -18.78 -3.38 1.06
N THR A 83 -17.73 -4.17 1.22
CA THR A 83 -17.09 -4.98 0.18
C THR A 83 -17.29 -6.46 0.48
N LEU A 84 -16.93 -7.35 -0.43
CA LEU A 84 -17.04 -8.79 -0.18
C LEU A 84 -16.06 -9.23 0.90
N LEU A 85 -14.80 -8.84 0.75
CA LEU A 85 -13.71 -9.00 1.72
C LEU A 85 -13.10 -7.63 1.99
N LYS A 86 -12.31 -7.51 3.07
CA LYS A 86 -11.49 -6.31 3.35
C LYS A 86 -10.14 -6.69 3.94
N PHE A 87 -9.19 -5.78 3.91
CA PHE A 87 -7.92 -5.95 4.60
C PHE A 87 -8.08 -5.73 6.11
N ASP A 88 -7.44 -6.59 6.91
CA ASP A 88 -7.26 -6.35 8.32
C ASP A 88 -6.18 -5.28 8.52
N THR A 89 -6.57 -4.07 8.94
CA THR A 89 -5.63 -2.95 9.11
C THR A 89 -4.63 -3.16 10.24
N ALA A 90 -4.92 -4.02 11.20
CA ALA A 90 -3.99 -4.37 12.29
C ALA A 90 -2.94 -5.39 11.83
N ASN A 91 -3.30 -6.26 10.90
CA ASN A 91 -2.47 -7.38 10.43
C ASN A 91 -2.29 -7.37 8.90
N TYR A 92 -2.22 -6.19 8.30
CA TYR A 92 -2.01 -6.05 6.85
C TYR A 92 -0.76 -6.84 6.38
N PRO A 93 -0.80 -7.61 5.29
CA PRO A 93 -1.85 -7.65 4.24
C PRO A 93 -2.91 -8.77 4.42
N GLN A 94 -3.18 -9.22 5.63
CA GLN A 94 -4.20 -10.23 5.86
C GLN A 94 -5.58 -9.76 5.39
N VAL A 95 -6.31 -10.67 4.71
CA VAL A 95 -7.68 -10.44 4.23
C VAL A 95 -8.67 -11.09 5.18
N VAL A 96 -9.74 -10.36 5.48
CA VAL A 96 -10.84 -10.82 6.35
C VAL A 96 -12.18 -10.62 5.65
N GLY A 97 -13.20 -11.31 6.12
CA GLY A 97 -14.56 -11.16 5.59
C GLY A 97 -15.18 -9.83 5.99
N ASP A 98 -15.87 -9.19 5.02
CA ASP A 98 -16.78 -8.08 5.29
C ASP A 98 -18.23 -8.56 5.07
N LEU A 99 -18.79 -8.48 3.87
CA LEU A 99 -20.08 -9.10 3.55
C LEU A 99 -20.02 -10.63 3.50
N ALA A 100 -18.87 -11.20 3.12
CA ALA A 100 -18.64 -12.64 3.22
C ALA A 100 -18.37 -13.03 4.69
N GLU A 101 -19.13 -14.00 5.21
CA GLU A 101 -18.88 -14.62 6.50
C GLU A 101 -17.74 -15.63 6.41
N SER A 102 -17.67 -16.34 5.29
CA SER A 102 -16.62 -17.32 4.99
C SER A 102 -16.44 -17.49 3.48
N TRP A 103 -15.31 -18.06 3.11
CA TRP A 103 -15.05 -18.43 1.71
C TRP A 103 -14.22 -19.71 1.61
N ASN A 104 -14.31 -20.34 0.44
CA ASN A 104 -13.49 -21.47 0.07
C ASN A 104 -12.88 -21.25 -1.32
N VAL A 105 -11.64 -21.67 -1.51
CA VAL A 105 -10.93 -21.62 -2.77
C VAL A 105 -10.63 -23.05 -3.20
N SER A 106 -10.98 -23.43 -4.43
CA SER A 106 -10.69 -24.76 -4.98
C SER A 106 -9.15 -25.02 -5.02
N PRO A 107 -8.72 -26.29 -4.98
CA PRO A 107 -7.29 -26.63 -5.02
C PRO A 107 -6.55 -26.08 -6.24
N ASP A 108 -7.21 -25.99 -7.39
CA ASP A 108 -6.68 -25.42 -8.63
C ASP A 108 -6.76 -23.88 -8.68
N ARG A 109 -7.30 -23.26 -7.61
CA ARG A 109 -7.51 -21.82 -7.44
C ARG A 109 -8.29 -21.14 -8.56
N ARG A 110 -9.17 -21.85 -9.22
CA ARG A 110 -10.05 -21.33 -10.27
C ARG A 110 -11.50 -21.12 -9.83
N THR A 111 -11.86 -21.60 -8.64
CA THR A 111 -13.22 -21.41 -8.11
C THR A 111 -13.15 -20.82 -6.71
N TYR A 112 -13.81 -19.69 -6.53
CA TYR A 112 -13.93 -18.98 -5.24
C TYR A 112 -15.39 -18.97 -4.85
N THR A 113 -15.73 -19.65 -3.74
CA THR A 113 -17.11 -19.73 -3.22
C THR A 113 -17.20 -18.92 -1.95
N PHE A 114 -18.07 -17.91 -1.93
CA PHE A 114 -18.31 -17.05 -0.78
C PHE A 114 -19.69 -17.31 -0.19
N LYS A 115 -19.76 -17.40 1.15
CA LYS A 115 -21.01 -17.40 1.91
C LYS A 115 -21.21 -16.02 2.50
N LEU A 116 -22.32 -15.37 2.13
CA LEU A 116 -22.67 -14.03 2.59
C LEU A 116 -23.30 -14.07 3.98
N ARG A 117 -23.09 -13.00 4.75
CA ARG A 117 -23.79 -12.81 6.03
C ARG A 117 -25.28 -12.70 5.81
N PRO A 118 -26.10 -13.41 6.60
CA PRO A 118 -27.54 -13.27 6.51
C PRO A 118 -28.02 -11.91 7.06
N ASN A 119 -29.17 -11.46 6.58
CA ASN A 119 -29.88 -10.27 7.08
C ASN A 119 -29.13 -8.93 6.96
N VAL A 120 -28.17 -8.83 6.05
CA VAL A 120 -27.56 -7.55 5.70
C VAL A 120 -28.61 -6.70 4.95
N LEU A 121 -28.72 -5.43 5.33
CA LEU A 121 -29.65 -4.48 4.71
C LEU A 121 -28.91 -3.34 4.05
N PHE A 122 -29.39 -2.91 2.89
CA PHE A 122 -29.07 -1.59 2.35
C PHE A 122 -29.69 -0.48 3.19
N HIS A 123 -29.19 0.74 3.07
CA HIS A 123 -29.66 1.89 3.84
C HIS A 123 -31.15 2.24 3.59
N ASP A 124 -31.74 1.78 2.48
CA ASP A 124 -33.17 1.90 2.21
C ASP A 124 -34.03 0.77 2.85
N GLY A 125 -33.38 -0.17 3.54
CA GLY A 125 -34.01 -1.30 4.20
C GLY A 125 -34.21 -2.53 3.32
N SER A 126 -33.86 -2.49 2.04
CA SER A 126 -33.87 -3.68 1.16
C SER A 126 -32.76 -4.66 1.58
N LYS A 127 -33.00 -5.97 1.38
CA LYS A 127 -32.03 -7.02 1.75
C LYS A 127 -30.94 -7.15 0.69
N LEU A 128 -29.70 -7.28 1.14
CA LEU A 128 -28.58 -7.68 0.30
C LEU A 128 -28.67 -9.18 0.00
N THR A 129 -28.39 -9.54 -1.24
CA THR A 129 -28.33 -10.92 -1.72
C THR A 129 -27.10 -11.14 -2.60
N SER A 130 -26.85 -12.40 -2.97
CA SER A 130 -25.82 -12.78 -3.94
C SER A 130 -25.98 -12.11 -5.30
N ALA A 131 -27.19 -11.74 -5.70
CA ALA A 131 -27.46 -11.01 -6.94
C ALA A 131 -26.85 -9.61 -6.93
N ASP A 132 -26.79 -8.93 -5.78
CA ASP A 132 -26.18 -7.60 -5.65
C ASP A 132 -24.65 -7.69 -5.80
N VAL A 133 -24.03 -8.72 -5.21
CA VAL A 133 -22.61 -8.99 -5.38
C VAL A 133 -22.28 -9.30 -6.84
N LYS A 134 -23.06 -10.23 -7.46
CA LYS A 134 -22.89 -10.55 -8.88
C LYS A 134 -23.02 -9.31 -9.76
N ALA A 135 -24.07 -8.52 -9.61
CA ALA A 135 -24.29 -7.32 -10.43
C ALA A 135 -23.15 -6.30 -10.29
N SER A 136 -22.59 -6.16 -9.07
CA SER A 136 -21.47 -5.26 -8.81
C SER A 136 -20.19 -5.72 -9.49
N TYR A 137 -19.84 -7.00 -9.38
CA TYR A 137 -18.65 -7.53 -10.04
C TYR A 137 -18.79 -7.66 -11.55
N GLU A 138 -19.99 -8.04 -12.07
CA GLU A 138 -20.24 -8.00 -13.52
C GLU A 138 -20.05 -6.59 -14.08
N ARG A 139 -20.45 -5.56 -13.32
CA ARG A 139 -20.26 -4.15 -13.70
C ARG A 139 -18.78 -3.75 -13.72
N ILE A 140 -17.92 -4.41 -12.93
CA ILE A 140 -16.46 -4.21 -12.97
C ILE A 140 -15.85 -4.96 -14.15
N VAL A 141 -16.19 -6.25 -14.31
CA VAL A 141 -15.58 -7.18 -15.29
C VAL A 141 -16.10 -6.91 -16.70
N HIS A 142 -17.41 -6.70 -16.84
CA HIS A 142 -18.11 -6.48 -18.09
C HIS A 142 -18.96 -5.21 -18.03
N PRO A 143 -18.33 -4.02 -17.96
CA PRO A 143 -19.06 -2.76 -17.77
C PRO A 143 -20.07 -2.55 -18.89
N PRO A 144 -21.32 -2.19 -18.55
CA PRO A 144 -22.33 -1.83 -19.55
C PRO A 144 -21.92 -0.62 -20.38
N GLN A 145 -22.52 -0.44 -21.53
CA GLN A 145 -22.25 0.72 -22.39
C GLN A 145 -22.39 2.05 -21.61
N GLY A 146 -21.38 2.91 -21.71
CA GLY A 146 -21.35 4.20 -21.03
C GLY A 146 -20.94 4.15 -19.55
N VAL A 147 -20.65 2.97 -19.02
CA VAL A 147 -20.08 2.77 -17.68
C VAL A 147 -18.57 2.58 -17.79
N LEU A 148 -17.81 3.35 -17.03
CA LEU A 148 -16.36 3.19 -16.91
C LEU A 148 -16.04 2.22 -15.76
N SER A 149 -15.17 1.24 -16.03
CA SER A 149 -14.53 0.42 -15.02
C SER A 149 -13.02 0.56 -15.14
N VAL A 150 -12.39 1.18 -14.14
CA VAL A 150 -10.93 1.40 -14.17
C VAL A 150 -10.14 0.20 -13.66
N ARG A 151 -10.83 -0.85 -13.15
CA ARG A 151 -10.22 -2.08 -12.60
C ARG A 151 -10.60 -3.35 -13.37
N GLN A 152 -11.13 -3.21 -14.56
CA GLN A 152 -11.51 -4.35 -15.40
C GLN A 152 -10.35 -5.35 -15.56
N ALA A 153 -9.13 -4.86 -15.75
CA ALA A 153 -7.94 -5.69 -15.92
C ALA A 153 -7.60 -6.52 -14.67
N ASP A 154 -7.86 -6.00 -13.47
CA ASP A 154 -7.57 -6.68 -12.20
C ASP A 154 -8.43 -7.96 -12.01
N TYR A 155 -9.51 -8.08 -12.77
CA TYR A 155 -10.46 -9.20 -12.72
C TYR A 155 -10.56 -9.97 -14.05
N ALA A 156 -9.61 -9.77 -14.96
CA ALA A 156 -9.62 -10.40 -16.30
C ALA A 156 -9.62 -11.93 -16.27
N ALA A 157 -9.21 -12.55 -15.15
CA ALA A 157 -9.28 -13.99 -14.97
C ALA A 157 -10.72 -14.51 -14.78
N ILE A 158 -11.68 -13.69 -14.35
CA ILE A 158 -13.07 -14.11 -14.06
C ILE A 158 -13.82 -14.35 -15.38
N THR A 159 -14.38 -15.55 -15.51
CA THR A 159 -15.18 -15.97 -16.70
C THR A 159 -16.67 -15.94 -16.42
N SER A 160 -17.08 -16.26 -15.20
CA SER A 160 -18.49 -16.26 -14.81
C SER A 160 -18.66 -16.10 -13.31
N ILE A 161 -19.83 -15.62 -12.91
CA ILE A 161 -20.23 -15.44 -11.52
C ILE A 161 -21.59 -16.09 -11.34
N ASP A 162 -21.67 -17.13 -10.48
CA ASP A 162 -22.90 -17.84 -10.20
C ASP A 162 -23.48 -17.46 -8.84
N THR A 163 -24.79 -17.52 -8.72
CA THR A 163 -25.54 -17.23 -7.49
C THR A 163 -26.56 -18.35 -7.24
N PRO A 164 -26.08 -19.55 -6.79
CA PRO A 164 -26.94 -20.72 -6.65
C PRO A 164 -28.04 -20.57 -5.61
N ASP A 165 -27.84 -19.68 -4.65
CA ASP A 165 -28.83 -19.29 -3.64
C ASP A 165 -28.60 -17.81 -3.22
N PRO A 166 -29.53 -17.18 -2.49
CA PRO A 166 -29.43 -15.76 -2.12
C PRO A 166 -28.22 -15.38 -1.26
N LEU A 167 -27.51 -16.34 -0.67
CA LEU A 167 -26.38 -16.10 0.22
C LEU A 167 -25.07 -16.75 -0.27
N THR A 168 -25.05 -17.28 -1.49
CA THR A 168 -23.85 -17.90 -2.05
C THR A 168 -23.46 -17.24 -3.36
N VAL A 169 -22.20 -16.83 -3.49
CA VAL A 169 -21.60 -16.33 -4.73
C VAL A 169 -20.41 -17.20 -5.09
N VAL A 170 -20.34 -17.62 -6.36
CA VAL A 170 -19.26 -18.44 -6.89
C VAL A 170 -18.62 -17.73 -8.08
N PHE A 171 -17.32 -17.45 -7.97
CA PHE A 171 -16.53 -16.90 -9.08
C PHE A 171 -15.74 -18.00 -9.75
N HIS A 172 -15.81 -18.06 -11.08
CA HIS A 172 -15.03 -19.00 -11.89
C HIS A 172 -13.98 -18.24 -12.69
N LEU A 173 -12.74 -18.74 -12.64
CA LEU A 173 -11.59 -18.14 -13.29
C LEU A 173 -11.05 -19.05 -14.41
N GLN A 174 -10.61 -18.46 -15.51
CA GLN A 174 -9.95 -19.18 -16.61
C GLN A 174 -8.52 -19.62 -16.28
N TRP A 175 -7.84 -18.90 -15.38
CA TRP A 175 -6.51 -19.26 -14.83
C TRP A 175 -6.44 -18.88 -13.35
N PRO A 176 -5.54 -19.51 -12.57
CA PRO A 176 -5.29 -19.12 -11.20
C PRO A 176 -4.74 -17.68 -11.15
N ASP A 177 -5.19 -16.91 -10.18
CA ASP A 177 -4.68 -15.55 -9.94
C ASP A 177 -4.27 -15.41 -8.48
N ALA A 178 -2.97 -15.20 -8.26
CA ALA A 178 -2.40 -15.08 -6.92
C ALA A 178 -2.85 -13.83 -6.17
N ALA A 179 -3.25 -12.77 -6.90
CA ALA A 179 -3.75 -11.51 -6.35
C ALA A 179 -5.26 -11.55 -6.04
N MET A 180 -6.01 -12.57 -6.48
CA MET A 180 -7.48 -12.52 -6.50
C MET A 180 -8.11 -12.27 -5.14
N LEU A 181 -7.61 -12.87 -4.04
CA LEU A 181 -8.15 -12.57 -2.69
C LEU A 181 -7.88 -11.13 -2.27
N ALA A 182 -6.72 -10.58 -2.60
CA ALA A 182 -6.39 -9.18 -2.35
C ALA A 182 -7.25 -8.25 -3.22
N ASN A 183 -7.49 -8.64 -4.48
CA ASN A 183 -8.39 -7.93 -5.38
C ASN A 183 -9.82 -7.90 -4.81
N PHE A 184 -10.37 -9.01 -4.29
CA PHE A 184 -11.67 -9.03 -3.63
C PHE A 184 -11.74 -8.16 -2.37
N ALA A 185 -10.61 -7.89 -1.71
CA ALA A 185 -10.51 -7.01 -0.55
C ALA A 185 -10.26 -5.53 -0.92
N SER A 186 -10.22 -5.20 -2.20
CA SER A 186 -10.04 -3.81 -2.66
C SER A 186 -11.18 -2.92 -2.15
N PRO A 187 -10.88 -1.78 -1.52
CA PRO A 187 -11.89 -0.86 -0.99
C PRO A 187 -12.76 -0.22 -2.08
N TRP A 188 -12.35 -0.35 -3.33
CA TRP A 188 -13.07 0.14 -4.50
C TRP A 188 -14.20 -0.78 -4.98
N ASN A 189 -14.32 -1.98 -4.41
CA ASN A 189 -15.34 -2.97 -4.76
C ASN A 189 -16.63 -2.73 -3.99
N CYS A 190 -17.10 -1.49 -3.97
CA CYS A 190 -18.38 -1.14 -3.37
C CYS A 190 -19.50 -2.04 -3.92
N ILE A 191 -20.25 -2.71 -3.04
CA ILE A 191 -21.37 -3.53 -3.46
C ILE A 191 -22.60 -2.65 -3.62
N TYR A 192 -23.12 -2.62 -4.83
CA TYR A 192 -24.30 -1.84 -5.24
C TYR A 192 -25.56 -2.70 -5.31
N SER A 193 -26.73 -2.10 -5.15
CA SER A 193 -28.01 -2.78 -5.33
C SER A 193 -28.23 -3.19 -6.79
N ALA A 194 -28.40 -4.47 -7.06
CA ALA A 194 -28.73 -5.01 -8.39
C ALA A 194 -29.98 -4.37 -8.98
N ALA A 195 -31.00 -4.16 -8.14
CA ALA A 195 -32.24 -3.52 -8.56
C ALA A 195 -32.05 -2.08 -9.04
N LYS A 196 -31.17 -1.31 -8.36
CA LYS A 196 -30.80 0.06 -8.78
C LYS A 196 -29.97 0.08 -10.04
N LEU A 197 -28.97 -0.82 -10.14
CA LEU A 197 -28.15 -0.96 -11.35
C LEU A 197 -28.96 -1.39 -12.58
N ALA A 198 -29.97 -2.23 -12.40
CA ALA A 198 -30.89 -2.64 -13.49
C ALA A 198 -31.78 -1.50 -13.98
N GLN A 199 -32.12 -0.55 -13.10
CA GLN A 199 -32.89 0.65 -13.46
C GLN A 199 -31.99 1.69 -14.15
N ASP A 200 -30.78 1.91 -13.61
CA ASP A 200 -29.80 2.84 -14.13
C ASP A 200 -28.38 2.32 -13.84
N PRO A 201 -27.63 1.82 -14.84
CA PRO A 201 -26.24 1.39 -14.66
C PRO A 201 -25.29 2.49 -14.17
N GLN A 202 -25.65 3.77 -14.32
CA GLN A 202 -24.89 4.93 -13.83
C GLN A 202 -25.40 5.44 -12.46
N PHE A 203 -26.36 4.77 -11.82
CA PHE A 203 -26.90 5.14 -10.51
C PHE A 203 -25.83 5.55 -9.48
N PRO A 204 -24.69 4.80 -9.32
CA PRO A 204 -23.65 5.16 -8.35
C PRO A 204 -22.92 6.47 -8.65
N LYS A 205 -23.03 7.01 -9.87
CA LYS A 205 -22.31 8.24 -10.25
C LYS A 205 -22.73 9.46 -9.42
N THR A 206 -24.01 9.50 -9.02
CA THR A 206 -24.61 10.64 -8.30
C THR A 206 -25.44 10.23 -7.09
N ASN A 207 -25.56 8.93 -6.79
CA ASN A 207 -26.37 8.43 -5.69
C ASN A 207 -25.56 7.53 -4.76
N ILE A 208 -25.85 7.61 -3.47
CA ILE A 208 -25.26 6.76 -2.44
C ILE A 208 -26.35 5.84 -1.88
N LEU A 209 -26.16 4.54 -2.07
CA LEU A 209 -26.99 3.49 -1.45
C LEU A 209 -26.10 2.26 -1.21
N GLY A 210 -25.70 2.03 0.00
CA GLY A 210 -24.83 0.91 0.37
C GLY A 210 -25.29 0.21 1.64
N THR A 211 -24.43 -0.65 2.16
CA THR A 211 -24.66 -1.48 3.36
C THR A 211 -23.65 -1.14 4.47
N GLY A 212 -22.90 -0.06 4.30
CA GLY A 212 -21.85 0.36 5.22
C GLY A 212 -22.36 0.91 6.55
N PRO A 213 -21.44 1.22 7.48
CA PRO A 213 -21.80 1.65 8.84
C PRO A 213 -22.47 3.02 8.92
N TYR A 214 -22.41 3.85 7.86
CA TYR A 214 -22.98 5.19 7.89
C TYR A 214 -23.90 5.45 6.69
N ILE A 215 -25.06 6.05 6.96
CA ILE A 215 -26.00 6.54 5.93
C ILE A 215 -25.49 7.90 5.44
N PHE A 216 -25.51 8.12 4.14
CA PHE A 216 -25.24 9.42 3.54
C PHE A 216 -26.26 10.47 4.00
N VAL A 217 -25.78 11.65 4.37
CA VAL A 217 -26.61 12.78 4.78
C VAL A 217 -26.60 13.86 3.72
N GLU A 218 -25.42 14.41 3.41
CA GLU A 218 -25.31 15.49 2.43
C GLU A 218 -23.89 15.65 1.88
N HIS A 219 -23.82 16.25 0.69
CA HIS A 219 -22.62 16.79 0.09
C HIS A 219 -22.85 18.26 -0.21
N VAL A 220 -22.22 19.14 0.57
CA VAL A 220 -22.24 20.58 0.36
C VAL A 220 -20.99 20.97 -0.42
N LYS A 221 -21.17 21.37 -1.69
CA LYS A 221 -20.06 21.69 -2.60
C LYS A 221 -19.14 22.75 -2.03
N GLY A 222 -17.83 22.49 -2.08
CA GLY A 222 -16.79 23.38 -1.58
C GLY A 222 -16.67 23.43 -0.07
N ASP A 223 -17.48 22.68 0.68
CA ASP A 223 -17.49 22.71 2.13
C ASP A 223 -17.27 21.32 2.73
N HIS A 224 -18.21 20.40 2.59
CA HIS A 224 -18.12 19.12 3.26
C HIS A 224 -18.98 18.01 2.69
N TRP A 225 -18.69 16.79 3.15
CA TRP A 225 -19.47 15.57 3.02
C TRP A 225 -19.80 15.03 4.41
N SER A 226 -21.03 14.49 4.64
CA SER A 226 -21.39 13.96 5.95
C SER A 226 -22.18 12.65 5.88
N GLY A 227 -21.98 11.85 6.93
CA GLY A 227 -22.70 10.60 7.17
C GLY A 227 -23.12 10.46 8.62
N LYS A 228 -24.26 9.81 8.85
CA LYS A 228 -24.80 9.47 10.17
C LYS A 228 -24.79 7.95 10.40
N ARG A 229 -24.66 7.52 11.64
CA ARG A 229 -24.69 6.12 12.05
C ARG A 229 -25.89 5.38 11.46
N TRP A 230 -25.63 4.16 10.96
CA TRP A 230 -26.65 3.19 10.56
C TRP A 230 -26.91 2.22 11.71
N ASP A 231 -28.02 2.41 12.46
CA ASP A 231 -28.34 1.56 13.62
C ASP A 231 -28.66 0.12 13.27
N LYS A 232 -28.93 -0.18 11.98
CA LYS A 232 -29.15 -1.54 11.46
C LYS A 232 -27.90 -2.13 10.78
N TYR A 233 -26.72 -1.55 11.03
CA TYR A 233 -25.47 -2.10 10.50
C TYR A 233 -25.27 -3.54 10.99
N PHE A 234 -24.86 -4.43 10.09
CA PHE A 234 -24.82 -5.87 10.34
C PHE A 234 -23.77 -6.32 11.38
N GLN A 235 -22.75 -5.51 11.64
CA GLN A 235 -21.77 -5.79 12.69
C GLN A 235 -22.27 -5.24 14.04
N SER A 236 -22.65 -6.17 14.92
CA SER A 236 -23.19 -5.83 16.25
C SER A 236 -22.27 -4.89 17.02
N GLY A 237 -22.85 -3.87 17.62
CA GLY A 237 -22.09 -2.90 18.43
C GLY A 237 -21.38 -1.81 17.65
N LYS A 238 -21.35 -1.85 16.32
CA LYS A 238 -20.72 -0.87 15.45
C LYS A 238 -21.75 -0.11 14.61
N PRO A 239 -21.36 1.06 14.04
CA PRO A 239 -20.19 1.84 14.38
C PRO A 239 -20.31 2.51 15.75
N TYR A 240 -19.20 2.98 16.31
CA TYR A 240 -19.19 3.63 17.62
C TYR A 240 -19.60 5.11 17.56
N LEU A 241 -19.21 5.83 16.49
CA LEU A 241 -19.54 7.24 16.31
C LEU A 241 -21.02 7.46 15.94
N ASP A 242 -21.57 8.61 16.26
CA ASP A 242 -22.88 9.05 15.78
C ASP A 242 -22.87 9.44 14.30
N GLY A 243 -21.69 9.86 13.80
CA GLY A 243 -21.50 10.24 12.42
C GLY A 243 -20.10 10.76 12.15
N TYR A 244 -19.92 11.25 10.93
CA TYR A 244 -18.69 11.92 10.53
C TYR A 244 -18.98 13.13 9.63
N ARG A 245 -18.01 14.06 9.59
CA ARG A 245 -17.98 15.21 8.69
C ARG A 245 -16.60 15.31 8.03
N ALA A 246 -16.52 15.10 6.73
CA ALA A 246 -15.33 15.27 5.93
C ALA A 246 -15.28 16.69 5.37
N GLU A 247 -14.37 17.53 5.82
CA GLU A 247 -14.20 18.90 5.35
C GLU A 247 -13.28 18.94 4.12
N PHE A 248 -13.70 19.64 3.06
CA PHE A 248 -12.89 19.80 1.84
C PHE A 248 -11.88 20.93 2.04
N ILE A 249 -10.78 20.59 2.68
CA ILE A 249 -9.66 21.50 2.91
C ILE A 249 -8.34 20.82 2.52
N ASN A 250 -7.47 21.58 1.86
CA ASN A 250 -6.18 21.05 1.41
C ASN A 250 -5.25 20.74 2.59
N GLN A 251 -4.17 19.98 2.31
CA GLN A 251 -3.21 19.52 3.31
C GLN A 251 -2.68 20.64 4.20
N THR A 252 -2.28 21.79 3.63
CA THR A 252 -1.76 22.92 4.40
C THR A 252 -2.81 23.54 5.35
N ALA A 253 -4.06 23.64 4.89
CA ALA A 253 -5.16 24.12 5.75
C ALA A 253 -5.49 23.08 6.84
N ALA A 254 -5.42 21.77 6.51
CA ALA A 254 -5.61 20.69 7.46
C ALA A 254 -4.52 20.71 8.56
N ALA A 255 -3.25 20.95 8.20
CA ALA A 255 -2.15 21.07 9.16
C ALA A 255 -2.38 22.22 10.18
N LYS A 256 -2.99 23.32 9.74
CA LYS A 256 -3.38 24.44 10.64
C LYS A 256 -4.63 24.14 11.46
N ALA A 257 -5.57 23.38 10.94
CA ALA A 257 -6.83 23.05 11.61
C ALA A 257 -6.68 21.96 12.68
N MET A 258 -5.72 21.04 12.53
CA MET A 258 -5.49 19.91 13.44
C MET A 258 -5.13 20.36 14.87
N PRO A 259 -4.15 21.26 15.11
CA PRO A 259 -3.79 21.70 16.45
C PRO A 259 -4.92 22.41 17.21
N SER A 260 -5.85 23.05 16.49
CA SER A 260 -7.00 23.72 17.09
C SER A 260 -8.14 22.78 17.48
N GLY A 261 -8.09 21.50 17.02
CA GLY A 261 -9.16 20.53 17.22
C GLY A 261 -10.36 20.71 16.27
N ARG A 262 -10.29 21.60 15.28
CA ARG A 262 -11.33 21.75 14.25
C ARG A 262 -11.52 20.45 13.44
N ILE A 263 -10.41 19.78 13.14
CA ILE A 263 -10.41 18.42 12.59
C ILE A 263 -9.64 17.48 13.52
N MET A 264 -9.98 16.19 13.50
CA MET A 264 -9.37 15.18 14.35
C MET A 264 -8.51 14.18 13.57
N ALA A 265 -8.64 14.13 12.26
CA ALA A 265 -7.88 13.22 11.40
C ALA A 265 -7.70 13.79 9.98
N GLN A 266 -6.67 13.28 9.30
CA GLN A 266 -6.48 13.34 7.86
C GLN A 266 -5.80 12.04 7.44
N PHE A 267 -6.40 11.32 6.51
CA PHE A 267 -6.02 9.92 6.25
C PHE A 267 -4.96 9.73 5.17
N ARG A 268 -4.44 10.79 4.59
CA ARG A 268 -3.41 10.69 3.55
C ARG A 268 -2.01 10.75 4.15
N SER A 269 -1.44 11.94 4.30
CA SER A 269 -0.10 12.16 4.88
C SER A 269 0.13 13.66 5.06
N PHE A 270 1.02 14.02 5.98
CA PHE A 270 1.60 15.36 6.13
C PHE A 270 3.08 15.33 5.76
N THR A 271 3.65 16.49 5.44
CA THR A 271 5.11 16.63 5.30
C THR A 271 5.78 16.58 6.67
N PRO A 272 7.10 16.25 6.75
CA PRO A 272 7.84 16.33 8.01
C PRO A 272 7.74 17.71 8.67
N ALA A 273 7.83 18.79 7.90
CA ALA A 273 7.72 20.15 8.42
C ALA A 273 6.33 20.45 9.03
N GLU A 274 5.26 20.06 8.34
CA GLU A 274 3.89 20.21 8.87
C GLU A 274 3.67 19.38 10.13
N ARG A 275 4.19 18.14 10.18
CA ARG A 275 4.16 17.31 11.39
C ARG A 275 4.86 18.02 12.57
N ASP A 276 6.07 18.53 12.35
CA ASP A 276 6.89 19.15 13.40
C ASP A 276 6.22 20.43 13.92
N GLU A 277 5.67 21.29 13.04
CA GLU A 277 4.90 22.48 13.41
C GLU A 277 3.64 22.13 14.24
N MET A 278 2.91 21.10 13.82
CA MET A 278 1.74 20.62 14.57
C MET A 278 2.12 20.09 15.95
N MET A 279 3.22 19.33 16.06
CA MET A 279 3.69 18.78 17.33
C MET A 279 4.24 19.85 18.26
N GLU A 280 4.91 20.88 17.73
CA GLU A 280 5.34 22.04 18.49
C GLU A 280 4.14 22.82 19.07
N THR A 281 3.08 22.96 18.28
CA THR A 281 1.88 23.74 18.68
C THR A 281 0.97 22.99 19.65
N ALA A 282 0.78 21.67 19.46
CA ALA A 282 -0.25 20.89 20.17
C ALA A 282 0.29 19.79 21.08
N GLY A 283 1.54 19.36 20.89
CA GLY A 283 2.22 18.35 21.71
C GLY A 283 1.41 17.06 21.87
N ASN A 284 1.22 16.63 23.11
CA ASN A 284 0.53 15.39 23.47
C ASN A 284 -0.98 15.35 23.17
N ARG A 285 -1.56 16.42 22.63
CA ARG A 285 -2.94 16.43 22.12
C ARG A 285 -3.06 15.74 20.76
N LEU A 286 -1.91 15.45 20.10
CA LEU A 286 -1.83 14.80 18.81
C LEU A 286 -1.02 13.49 18.92
N ASP A 287 -1.41 12.51 18.12
CA ASP A 287 -0.69 11.27 17.86
C ASP A 287 -0.08 11.33 16.46
N VAL A 288 1.19 10.93 16.35
CA VAL A 288 1.89 10.76 15.07
C VAL A 288 2.10 9.29 14.80
N ARG A 289 1.75 8.84 13.59
CA ARG A 289 2.00 7.49 13.10
C ARG A 289 2.71 7.56 11.77
N GLU A 290 3.79 6.80 11.63
CA GLU A 290 4.59 6.79 10.42
C GLU A 290 4.88 5.35 9.96
N GLY A 291 5.07 5.19 8.66
CA GLY A 291 5.47 3.90 8.08
C GLY A 291 5.69 3.96 6.58
N PRO A 292 6.29 2.91 5.98
CA PRO A 292 6.47 2.84 4.54
C PRO A 292 5.12 2.89 3.81
N TRP A 293 5.00 3.77 2.82
CA TRP A 293 3.81 3.92 1.98
C TRP A 293 3.89 3.02 0.74
N THR A 294 2.76 2.64 0.15
CA THR A 294 2.68 1.95 -1.15
C THR A 294 3.00 2.86 -2.34
N SER A 295 3.91 3.79 -2.15
CA SER A 295 4.33 4.76 -3.16
C SER A 295 5.84 4.96 -3.13
N TYR A 296 6.43 5.13 -4.31
CA TYR A 296 7.84 5.50 -4.45
C TYR A 296 8.04 6.41 -5.66
N VAL A 297 9.12 7.16 -5.66
CA VAL A 297 9.58 7.89 -6.83
C VAL A 297 10.45 6.95 -7.67
N ALA A 298 10.14 6.87 -8.95
CA ALA A 298 10.92 6.14 -9.94
C ALA A 298 11.64 7.10 -10.89
N LEU A 299 12.78 6.66 -11.37
CA LEU A 299 13.48 7.25 -12.51
C LEU A 299 13.17 6.37 -13.72
N VAL A 300 12.69 6.97 -14.80
CA VAL A 300 12.35 6.30 -16.06
C VAL A 300 13.20 6.85 -17.20
N PHE A 301 13.75 5.95 -18.04
CA PHE A 301 14.51 6.28 -19.22
C PHE A 301 13.71 5.92 -20.48
N ASN A 302 13.69 6.79 -21.47
CA ASN A 302 13.08 6.47 -22.75
C ASN A 302 14.00 5.52 -23.56
N THR A 303 13.70 4.23 -23.54
CA THR A 303 14.53 3.21 -24.19
C THR A 303 14.50 3.27 -25.72
N ASN A 304 13.59 4.05 -26.31
CA ASN A 304 13.51 4.27 -27.75
C ASN A 304 14.38 5.44 -28.24
N GLN A 305 15.04 6.15 -27.32
CA GLN A 305 15.91 7.30 -27.64
C GLN A 305 17.38 6.97 -27.33
N GLN A 306 18.28 7.30 -28.25
CA GLN A 306 19.72 7.24 -27.98
C GLN A 306 20.13 8.32 -26.98
N PRO A 307 21.09 8.04 -26.09
CA PRO A 307 21.79 6.75 -25.89
C PRO A 307 21.09 5.80 -24.90
N PHE A 308 19.85 6.09 -24.48
CA PHE A 308 19.12 5.33 -23.46
C PHE A 308 18.57 3.99 -23.97
N ASN A 309 18.68 3.71 -25.29
CA ASN A 309 18.46 2.38 -25.85
C ASN A 309 19.54 1.36 -25.42
N ASP A 310 20.73 1.84 -25.00
CA ASP A 310 21.79 1.00 -24.42
C ASP A 310 21.61 0.83 -22.90
N ALA A 311 21.43 -0.40 -22.45
CA ALA A 311 21.27 -0.72 -21.03
C ALA A 311 22.48 -0.33 -20.17
N ARG A 312 23.70 -0.30 -20.76
CA ARG A 312 24.91 0.12 -20.04
C ARG A 312 24.82 1.57 -19.60
N VAL A 313 24.28 2.44 -20.46
CA VAL A 313 24.08 3.86 -20.15
C VAL A 313 23.04 4.04 -19.03
N ARG A 314 21.90 3.38 -19.13
CA ARG A 314 20.86 3.44 -18.09
C ARG A 314 21.36 2.91 -16.75
N ARG A 315 22.09 1.80 -16.77
CA ARG A 315 22.72 1.20 -15.58
C ARG A 315 23.74 2.14 -14.96
N ALA A 316 24.59 2.78 -15.77
CA ALA A 316 25.55 3.77 -15.29
C ALA A 316 24.86 4.93 -14.56
N LEU A 317 23.80 5.47 -15.13
CA LEU A 317 23.01 6.54 -14.52
C LEU A 317 22.32 6.11 -13.22
N SER A 318 21.89 4.85 -13.12
CA SER A 318 21.33 4.29 -11.88
C SER A 318 22.39 4.07 -10.79
N LEU A 319 23.58 3.60 -11.18
CA LEU A 319 24.72 3.35 -10.26
C LEU A 319 25.31 4.64 -9.66
N ALA A 320 25.14 5.78 -10.33
CA ALA A 320 25.60 7.08 -9.84
C ALA A 320 24.88 7.54 -8.58
N ILE A 321 23.65 7.04 -8.35
CA ILE A 321 22.70 7.52 -7.32
C ILE A 321 22.94 6.82 -6.00
N ASP A 322 23.37 7.56 -4.98
CA ASP A 322 23.48 7.09 -3.59
C ASP A 322 22.10 7.13 -2.90
N ARG A 323 21.35 6.05 -3.03
CA ARG A 323 20.01 5.93 -2.44
C ARG A 323 20.02 5.99 -0.91
N TRP A 324 21.08 5.51 -0.27
CA TRP A 324 21.19 5.46 1.19
C TRP A 324 21.36 6.87 1.77
N SER A 325 22.34 7.62 1.28
CA SER A 325 22.52 9.03 1.66
C SER A 325 21.32 9.89 1.23
N GLY A 326 20.73 9.59 0.07
CA GLY A 326 19.52 10.25 -0.41
C GLY A 326 18.33 10.08 0.53
N ALA A 327 18.13 8.88 1.07
CA ALA A 327 17.08 8.61 2.05
C ALA A 327 17.27 9.46 3.33
N GLU A 328 18.49 9.56 3.83
CA GLU A 328 18.81 10.38 5.01
C GLU A 328 18.59 11.88 4.75
N THR A 329 19.07 12.37 3.60
CA THR A 329 19.00 13.79 3.23
C THR A 329 17.57 14.25 2.94
N LEU A 330 16.79 13.44 2.20
CA LEU A 330 15.47 13.83 1.73
C LEU A 330 14.36 13.58 2.76
N ALA A 331 14.58 12.69 3.73
CA ALA A 331 13.57 12.35 4.74
C ALA A 331 13.14 13.52 5.63
N GLY A 332 14.02 14.50 5.84
CA GLY A 332 13.71 15.69 6.65
C GLY A 332 12.86 16.75 5.94
N THR A 333 12.87 16.75 4.60
CA THR A 333 12.22 17.79 3.79
C THR A 333 11.12 17.26 2.86
N THR A 334 11.08 15.95 2.66
CA THR A 334 10.14 15.30 1.74
C THR A 334 9.55 14.02 2.37
N PHE A 335 8.69 13.33 1.63
CA PHE A 335 8.20 11.99 2.00
C PHE A 335 9.21 10.87 1.74
N LEU A 336 10.34 11.12 1.07
CA LEU A 336 11.29 10.10 0.61
C LEU A 336 12.18 9.68 1.77
N LYS A 337 12.03 8.44 2.24
CA LYS A 337 12.73 7.97 3.45
C LYS A 337 13.31 6.57 3.34
N TYR A 338 12.68 5.67 2.57
CA TYR A 338 13.10 4.27 2.60
C TYR A 338 13.78 3.85 1.32
N VAL A 339 14.90 3.12 1.46
CA VAL A 339 15.53 2.39 0.35
C VAL A 339 14.82 1.05 0.19
N GLY A 340 14.45 0.71 -1.01
CA GLY A 340 13.79 -0.55 -1.33
C GLY A 340 13.83 -0.86 -2.81
N GLY A 341 13.63 -2.12 -3.15
CA GLY A 341 13.51 -2.57 -4.52
C GLY A 341 12.15 -2.26 -5.13
N LEU A 342 11.62 -3.20 -5.92
CA LEU A 342 10.34 -3.03 -6.63
C LEU A 342 9.13 -3.27 -5.73
N MET A 343 9.30 -4.00 -4.63
CA MET A 343 8.27 -4.21 -3.62
C MET A 343 8.52 -3.32 -2.41
N ARG A 344 7.44 -2.86 -1.77
CA ARG A 344 7.51 -1.96 -0.62
C ARG A 344 8.37 -2.55 0.51
N PRO A 345 9.34 -1.79 1.05
CA PRO A 345 10.15 -2.24 2.19
C PRO A 345 9.28 -2.72 3.35
N GLY A 346 9.60 -3.91 3.87
CA GLY A 346 8.86 -4.55 4.94
C GLY A 346 7.59 -5.31 4.51
N SER A 347 7.24 -5.33 3.22
CA SER A 347 6.19 -6.24 2.72
C SER A 347 6.71 -7.68 2.60
N THR A 348 5.80 -8.64 2.59
CA THR A 348 6.12 -10.08 2.57
C THR A 348 6.99 -10.49 1.37
N LEU A 349 6.81 -9.84 0.23
CA LEU A 349 7.50 -10.16 -1.03
C LEU A 349 8.68 -9.23 -1.32
N ALA A 350 8.98 -8.28 -0.42
CA ALA A 350 10.13 -7.38 -0.58
C ALA A 350 11.46 -8.13 -0.46
N THR A 351 12.42 -7.71 -1.24
CA THR A 351 13.81 -8.18 -1.12
C THR A 351 14.42 -7.66 0.19
N PRO A 352 14.95 -8.52 1.06
CA PRO A 352 15.60 -8.08 2.28
C PRO A 352 16.82 -7.21 2.01
N GLU A 353 17.14 -6.28 2.92
CA GLU A 353 18.27 -5.36 2.76
C GLU A 353 19.59 -6.09 2.45
N ALA A 354 19.86 -7.19 3.13
CA ALA A 354 21.09 -7.97 2.92
C ALA A 354 21.27 -8.51 1.48
N GLU A 355 20.16 -8.77 0.78
CA GLU A 355 20.16 -9.16 -0.63
C GLU A 355 20.10 -7.92 -1.53
N LEU A 356 19.29 -6.92 -1.16
CA LEU A 356 19.11 -5.69 -1.92
C LEU A 356 20.44 -4.97 -2.18
N VAL A 357 21.33 -4.87 -1.19
CA VAL A 357 22.65 -4.21 -1.33
C VAL A 357 23.56 -4.88 -2.36
N THR A 358 23.24 -6.10 -2.80
CA THR A 358 24.00 -6.81 -3.85
C THR A 358 23.49 -6.49 -5.26
N LEU A 359 22.32 -5.83 -5.37
CA LEU A 359 21.74 -5.49 -6.65
C LEU A 359 22.35 -4.19 -7.23
N PRO A 360 22.43 -4.05 -8.57
CA PRO A 360 22.91 -2.83 -9.20
C PRO A 360 22.16 -1.57 -8.74
N GLY A 361 22.92 -0.55 -8.28
CA GLY A 361 22.36 0.71 -7.80
C GLY A 361 21.94 0.74 -6.33
N PHE A 362 22.09 -0.39 -5.58
CA PHE A 362 21.78 -0.45 -4.15
C PHE A 362 22.97 -0.70 -3.24
N SER A 363 24.19 -0.82 -3.79
CA SER A 363 25.41 -0.94 -3.01
C SER A 363 25.59 0.27 -2.07
N ARG A 364 26.09 0.01 -0.85
CA ARG A 364 26.50 1.08 0.08
C ARG A 364 27.85 1.69 -0.27
N ASP A 365 28.67 1.03 -1.11
CA ASP A 365 29.91 1.58 -1.67
C ASP A 365 29.61 2.41 -2.91
N ILE A 366 29.26 3.67 -2.68
CA ILE A 366 28.96 4.60 -3.77
C ILE A 366 30.19 4.95 -4.61
N ALA A 367 31.40 4.91 -4.02
CA ALA A 367 32.62 5.20 -4.76
C ALA A 367 32.90 4.11 -5.81
N ALA A 368 32.80 2.84 -5.42
CA ALA A 368 32.89 1.72 -6.37
C ALA A 368 31.77 1.77 -7.41
N SER A 369 30.53 2.07 -7.00
CA SER A 369 29.38 2.19 -7.91
C SER A 369 29.58 3.28 -8.96
N ARG A 370 30.08 4.46 -8.57
CA ARG A 370 30.37 5.56 -9.50
C ARG A 370 31.56 5.27 -10.41
N ALA A 371 32.59 4.54 -9.92
CA ALA A 371 33.70 4.08 -10.76
C ALA A 371 33.18 3.13 -11.86
N GLU A 372 32.33 2.19 -11.51
CA GLU A 372 31.67 1.27 -12.45
C GLU A 372 30.76 2.02 -13.43
N ALA A 373 30.01 3.03 -12.97
CA ALA A 373 29.19 3.88 -13.83
C ALA A 373 30.03 4.55 -14.93
N LYS A 374 31.18 5.15 -14.56
CA LYS A 374 32.10 5.77 -15.53
C LYS A 374 32.66 4.75 -16.51
N ARG A 375 32.99 3.54 -16.05
CA ARG A 375 33.46 2.43 -16.90
C ARG A 375 32.39 2.04 -17.95
N LEU A 376 31.14 1.88 -17.51
CA LEU A 376 30.03 1.51 -18.39
C LEU A 376 29.74 2.60 -19.47
N LEU A 377 29.80 3.88 -19.11
CA LEU A 377 29.68 4.98 -20.08
C LEU A 377 30.80 4.95 -21.13
N ALA A 378 32.05 4.73 -20.69
CA ALA A 378 33.17 4.59 -21.60
C ALA A 378 33.03 3.38 -22.55
N GLU A 379 32.61 2.22 -22.03
CA GLU A 379 32.34 1.02 -22.84
C GLU A 379 31.18 1.17 -23.81
N ALA A 380 30.20 2.02 -23.47
CA ALA A 380 29.11 2.39 -24.37
C ALA A 380 29.55 3.42 -25.43
N GLY A 381 30.80 3.91 -25.36
CA GLY A 381 31.29 4.95 -26.25
C GLY A 381 30.67 6.33 -26.02
N VAL A 382 30.10 6.55 -24.83
CA VAL A 382 29.41 7.78 -24.48
C VAL A 382 30.36 8.69 -23.69
N SER A 383 30.71 9.83 -24.30
CA SER A 383 31.46 10.92 -23.67
C SER A 383 30.61 12.20 -23.69
N ASN A 384 30.77 13.04 -22.66
CA ASN A 384 30.05 14.30 -22.53
C ASN A 384 28.51 14.17 -22.69
N LEU A 385 27.94 13.17 -21.98
CA LEU A 385 26.49 12.93 -22.02
C LEU A 385 25.71 14.12 -21.46
N GLU A 386 24.80 14.64 -22.28
CA GLU A 386 23.80 15.63 -21.85
C GLU A 386 22.46 14.95 -21.63
N VAL A 387 21.81 15.21 -20.49
CA VAL A 387 20.52 14.61 -20.13
C VAL A 387 19.56 15.67 -19.62
N THR A 388 18.38 15.76 -20.22
CA THR A 388 17.24 16.49 -19.63
C THR A 388 16.42 15.53 -18.79
N LEU A 389 16.34 15.81 -17.49
CA LEU A 389 15.48 15.09 -16.54
C LEU A 389 14.15 15.85 -16.43
N THR A 390 13.11 15.31 -17.04
CA THR A 390 11.77 15.90 -17.06
C THR A 390 11.01 15.58 -15.78
N ASN A 391 10.41 16.60 -15.15
CA ASN A 391 9.67 16.46 -13.89
C ASN A 391 8.48 17.43 -13.86
N ARG A 392 7.60 17.28 -12.87
CA ARG A 392 6.41 18.13 -12.69
C ARG A 392 6.70 19.36 -11.85
N LYS A 393 6.13 20.51 -12.26
CA LYS A 393 6.27 21.81 -11.61
C LYS A 393 5.27 22.01 -10.47
N ASP A 394 4.02 21.57 -10.69
CA ASP A 394 2.88 21.99 -9.85
C ASP A 394 2.78 21.25 -8.51
N VAL A 395 3.58 20.19 -8.33
CA VAL A 395 3.66 19.37 -7.11
C VAL A 395 5.12 19.28 -6.66
N PRO A 396 5.64 20.30 -5.93
CA PRO A 396 7.05 20.34 -5.58
C PRO A 396 7.52 19.16 -4.71
N VAL A 397 6.74 18.79 -3.71
CA VAL A 397 7.11 17.71 -2.77
C VAL A 397 6.44 16.41 -3.21
N PRO A 398 7.18 15.31 -3.33
CA PRO A 398 8.63 15.13 -3.11
C PRO A 398 9.49 15.34 -4.37
N TYR A 399 8.90 15.72 -5.49
CA TYR A 399 9.45 15.55 -6.83
C TYR A 399 10.64 16.46 -7.14
N HIS A 400 10.62 17.75 -6.70
CA HIS A 400 11.71 18.66 -6.97
C HIS A 400 13.00 18.21 -6.26
N GLY A 401 12.89 17.82 -4.98
CA GLY A 401 14.03 17.29 -4.22
C GLY A 401 14.60 16.01 -4.85
N ALA A 402 13.74 15.09 -5.30
CA ALA A 402 14.18 13.89 -6.01
C ALA A 402 14.92 14.21 -7.32
N GLY A 403 14.38 15.13 -8.11
CA GLY A 403 15.01 15.53 -9.38
C GLY A 403 16.37 16.19 -9.20
N ASN A 404 16.50 17.12 -8.25
CA ASN A 404 17.77 17.76 -7.92
C ASN A 404 18.79 16.73 -7.45
N PHE A 405 18.39 15.83 -6.56
CA PHE A 405 19.25 14.76 -6.07
C PHE A 405 19.77 13.85 -7.19
N VAL A 406 18.95 13.50 -8.17
CA VAL A 406 19.37 12.70 -9.34
C VAL A 406 20.35 13.47 -10.21
N VAL A 407 20.05 14.73 -10.53
CA VAL A 407 20.91 15.58 -11.36
C VAL A 407 22.29 15.77 -10.73
N ASP A 408 22.35 16.01 -9.41
CA ASP A 408 23.61 16.16 -8.69
C ASP A 408 24.40 14.86 -8.68
N ALA A 409 23.75 13.70 -8.49
CA ALA A 409 24.40 12.40 -8.56
C ALA A 409 24.99 12.10 -9.96
N TRP A 410 24.35 12.52 -11.03
CA TRP A 410 24.83 12.35 -12.39
C TRP A 410 26.06 13.23 -12.70
N ARG A 411 26.13 14.43 -12.15
CA ARG A 411 27.30 15.31 -12.25
C ARG A 411 28.55 14.67 -11.66
N GLU A 412 28.43 13.88 -10.60
CA GLU A 412 29.55 13.17 -9.98
C GLU A 412 30.23 12.14 -10.90
N ILE A 413 29.54 11.70 -11.93
CA ILE A 413 30.08 10.80 -12.96
C ILE A 413 30.40 11.51 -14.27
N GLY A 414 30.32 12.85 -14.33
CA GLY A 414 30.66 13.66 -15.48
C GLY A 414 29.53 13.84 -16.49
N VAL A 415 28.29 13.58 -16.10
CA VAL A 415 27.11 13.79 -16.96
C VAL A 415 26.59 15.22 -16.78
N ASN A 416 26.38 15.94 -17.88
CA ASN A 416 25.78 17.27 -17.89
C ASN A 416 24.24 17.14 -17.85
N ALA A 417 23.65 17.23 -16.64
CA ALA A 417 22.23 17.02 -16.45
C ALA A 417 21.49 18.33 -16.16
N THR A 418 20.32 18.50 -16.77
CA THR A 418 19.40 19.62 -16.58
C THR A 418 18.07 19.11 -15.99
N HIS A 419 17.56 19.77 -14.96
CA HIS A 419 16.26 19.48 -14.35
C HIS A 419 15.18 20.37 -15.00
N GLU A 420 14.35 19.80 -15.87
CA GLU A 420 13.26 20.48 -16.53
C GLU A 420 11.94 20.29 -15.78
N LEU A 421 11.25 21.40 -15.50
CA LEU A 421 9.97 21.41 -14.79
C LEU A 421 8.82 21.80 -15.72
N LEU A 422 7.95 20.84 -16.02
CA LEU A 422 6.74 21.00 -16.83
C LEU A 422 5.49 21.09 -15.94
N SER A 423 4.39 21.66 -16.46
CA SER A 423 3.10 21.46 -15.78
C SER A 423 2.79 19.96 -15.64
N THR A 424 2.04 19.57 -14.62
CA THR A 424 1.68 18.15 -14.42
C THR A 424 1.05 17.53 -15.66
N LYS A 425 0.22 18.29 -16.38
CA LYS A 425 -0.42 17.84 -17.63
C LYS A 425 0.59 17.61 -18.75
N GLU A 426 1.55 18.52 -18.92
CA GLU A 426 2.60 18.41 -19.96
C GLU A 426 3.57 17.28 -19.62
N TRP A 427 3.99 17.18 -18.36
CA TRP A 427 4.81 16.10 -17.85
C TRP A 427 4.15 14.72 -18.11
N GLN A 428 2.88 14.56 -17.73
CA GLN A 428 2.15 13.30 -17.95
C GLN A 428 2.09 12.96 -19.44
N LYS A 429 1.75 13.95 -20.29
CA LYS A 429 1.72 13.76 -21.73
C LYS A 429 3.09 13.39 -22.31
N ALA A 430 4.18 13.97 -21.78
CA ALA A 430 5.54 13.64 -22.22
C ALA A 430 5.86 12.17 -21.93
N LEU A 431 5.57 11.67 -20.72
CA LEU A 431 5.77 10.26 -20.36
C LEU A 431 4.91 9.32 -21.21
N GLU A 432 3.61 9.58 -21.34
CA GLU A 432 2.67 8.75 -22.10
C GLU A 432 3.04 8.64 -23.59
N THR A 433 3.57 9.73 -24.17
CA THR A 433 3.90 9.80 -25.60
C THR A 433 5.37 9.55 -25.93
N GLY A 434 6.22 9.27 -24.92
CA GLY A 434 7.65 9.04 -25.10
C GLY A 434 8.43 10.31 -25.53
N LYS A 435 7.95 11.50 -25.21
CA LYS A 435 8.61 12.79 -25.54
C LYS A 435 9.45 13.28 -24.38
N PHE A 436 10.37 12.46 -23.91
CA PHE A 436 11.32 12.76 -22.83
C PHE A 436 12.58 11.91 -23.02
N ALA A 437 13.69 12.29 -22.41
CA ALA A 437 14.94 11.52 -22.38
C ALA A 437 15.01 10.66 -21.10
N ALA A 438 14.96 11.32 -19.96
CA ALA A 438 14.78 10.71 -18.63
C ALA A 438 13.69 11.47 -17.87
N GLY A 439 12.96 10.79 -16.99
CA GLY A 439 11.86 11.41 -16.25
C GLY A 439 11.76 10.93 -14.82
N ILE A 440 11.28 11.80 -13.95
CA ILE A 440 10.82 11.42 -12.62
C ILE A 440 9.37 10.97 -12.73
N ASP A 441 9.11 9.72 -12.34
CA ASP A 441 7.78 9.11 -12.35
C ASP A 441 7.31 8.79 -10.93
N LEU A 442 6.04 8.44 -10.79
CA LEU A 442 5.39 8.05 -9.55
C LEU A 442 4.88 6.61 -9.67
N ALA A 443 5.28 5.77 -8.75
CA ALA A 443 4.57 4.53 -8.46
C ALA A 443 3.70 4.76 -7.24
N ALA A 444 2.40 4.58 -7.38
CA ALA A 444 1.42 4.70 -6.29
C ALA A 444 0.39 3.59 -6.44
N ASP A 445 0.58 2.53 -5.66
CA ASP A 445 -0.25 1.35 -5.71
C ASP A 445 -1.27 1.35 -4.57
N TYR A 446 -2.44 0.74 -4.77
CA TYR A 446 -3.47 0.74 -3.75
C TYR A 446 -3.33 -0.39 -2.73
N PHE A 447 -2.53 -1.43 -3.02
CA PHE A 447 -2.01 -2.42 -2.06
C PHE A 447 -0.75 -3.12 -2.59
N ASP A 448 -0.05 -3.86 -1.71
CA ASP A 448 1.22 -4.51 -2.02
C ASP A 448 1.01 -5.87 -2.70
N ASP A 449 0.70 -5.89 -3.99
CA ASP A 449 0.73 -7.12 -4.77
C ASP A 449 1.63 -6.97 -6.00
N PRO A 450 2.51 -7.94 -6.29
CA PRO A 450 3.39 -7.89 -7.45
C PRO A 450 2.66 -7.71 -8.78
N THR A 451 1.45 -8.23 -8.94
CA THR A 451 0.66 -8.09 -10.16
C THR A 451 0.37 -6.62 -10.47
N ILE A 452 0.19 -5.79 -9.43
CA ILE A 452 0.00 -4.34 -9.57
C ILE A 452 1.33 -3.61 -9.62
N CYS A 453 2.22 -3.89 -8.64
CA CYS A 453 3.47 -3.14 -8.48
C CYS A 453 4.42 -3.33 -9.67
N LEU A 454 4.45 -4.52 -10.29
CA LEU A 454 5.38 -4.85 -11.37
C LEU A 454 4.84 -4.53 -12.77
N ALA A 455 3.57 -4.21 -12.93
CA ALA A 455 2.95 -3.95 -14.23
C ALA A 455 3.66 -2.85 -15.05
N ARG A 456 4.29 -1.87 -14.39
CA ARG A 456 5.04 -0.79 -15.04
C ARG A 456 6.37 -1.19 -15.65
N TYR A 457 6.86 -2.41 -15.36
CA TYR A 457 8.09 -2.98 -15.89
C TYR A 457 7.84 -4.00 -17.01
N VAL A 458 6.60 -4.40 -17.20
CA VAL A 458 6.17 -5.31 -18.27
C VAL A 458 6.26 -4.61 -19.62
N SER A 459 6.55 -5.34 -20.69
CA SER A 459 6.72 -4.79 -22.03
C SER A 459 5.58 -3.85 -22.43
N ARG A 460 5.92 -2.74 -23.13
CA ARG A 460 4.98 -1.66 -23.46
C ARG A 460 3.73 -2.13 -24.23
N ASP A 461 3.85 -3.14 -25.04
CA ASP A 461 2.72 -3.73 -25.77
C ASP A 461 1.75 -4.54 -24.89
N LEU A 462 2.19 -4.93 -23.69
CA LEU A 462 1.38 -5.62 -22.69
C LEU A 462 0.89 -4.69 -21.56
N SER A 463 1.62 -3.61 -21.29
CA SER A 463 1.28 -2.69 -20.20
C SER A 463 1.45 -1.20 -20.60
N PRO A 464 0.36 -0.44 -20.62
CA PRO A 464 0.44 1.01 -20.87
C PRO A 464 1.12 1.78 -19.73
N ALA A 465 1.32 1.17 -18.56
CA ALA A 465 2.03 1.74 -17.43
C ALA A 465 3.56 1.79 -17.63
N ASN A 466 4.10 1.06 -18.63
CA ASN A 466 5.51 1.12 -18.98
C ASN A 466 5.82 2.39 -19.78
N HIS A 467 6.16 3.47 -19.10
CA HIS A 467 6.55 4.74 -19.73
C HIS A 467 7.93 4.69 -20.37
N ALA A 468 8.80 3.76 -19.98
CA ALA A 468 10.12 3.58 -20.59
C ALA A 468 10.05 3.15 -22.07
N GLY A 469 8.94 2.56 -22.49
CA GLY A 469 8.77 2.02 -23.83
C GLY A 469 9.58 0.75 -24.10
N SER A 470 10.11 0.13 -23.07
CA SER A 470 10.94 -1.09 -23.16
C SER A 470 10.12 -2.33 -23.51
N THR A 471 10.82 -3.32 -24.10
CA THR A 471 10.31 -4.66 -24.35
C THR A 471 11.32 -5.67 -23.79
N ASP A 472 10.90 -6.48 -22.83
CA ASP A 472 11.69 -7.55 -22.24
C ASP A 472 10.79 -8.79 -22.01
N ARG A 473 10.88 -9.78 -22.90
CA ARG A 473 10.04 -10.97 -22.84
C ARG A 473 10.39 -11.91 -21.68
N PHE A 474 11.58 -11.76 -21.10
CA PHE A 474 11.93 -12.49 -19.88
C PHE A 474 11.21 -11.90 -18.67
N LEU A 475 11.17 -10.57 -18.55
CA LEU A 475 10.35 -9.91 -17.54
C LEU A 475 8.85 -10.24 -17.70
N ASP A 476 8.35 -10.27 -18.94
CA ASP A 476 6.95 -10.65 -19.20
C ASP A 476 6.65 -12.08 -18.71
N ALA A 477 7.55 -13.02 -18.98
CA ALA A 477 7.39 -14.41 -18.53
C ALA A 477 7.41 -14.53 -16.99
N LEU A 478 8.32 -13.81 -16.32
CA LEU A 478 8.37 -13.77 -14.85
C LEU A 478 7.12 -13.10 -14.25
N TYR A 479 6.63 -12.03 -14.89
CA TYR A 479 5.39 -11.37 -14.47
C TYR A 479 4.19 -12.31 -14.53
N ILE A 480 4.02 -13.03 -15.65
CA ILE A 480 2.94 -14.03 -15.79
C ILE A 480 3.15 -15.17 -14.76
N GLY A 481 4.38 -15.65 -14.62
CA GLY A 481 4.71 -16.72 -13.69
C GLY A 481 4.34 -16.39 -12.25
N GLN A 482 4.68 -15.19 -11.76
CA GLN A 482 4.31 -14.77 -10.41
C GLN A 482 2.79 -14.59 -10.24
N ALA A 483 2.09 -14.11 -11.28
CA ALA A 483 0.65 -13.86 -11.21
C ALA A 483 -0.16 -15.17 -11.06
N ILE A 484 0.31 -16.26 -11.65
CA ILE A 484 -0.35 -17.58 -11.56
C ILE A 484 0.23 -18.49 -10.46
N SER A 485 1.37 -18.13 -9.85
CA SER A 485 1.99 -18.94 -8.79
C SER A 485 1.19 -18.85 -7.50
N THR A 486 0.76 -19.99 -7.00
CA THR A 486 -0.07 -20.12 -5.79
C THR A 486 0.74 -20.50 -4.55
N ASP A 487 1.99 -20.92 -4.72
CA ASP A 487 2.95 -21.11 -3.63
C ASP A 487 3.70 -19.82 -3.33
N LEU A 488 3.65 -19.38 -2.07
CA LEU A 488 4.25 -18.10 -1.66
C LEU A 488 5.78 -18.09 -1.84
N ARG A 489 6.47 -19.22 -1.61
CA ARG A 489 7.93 -19.28 -1.74
C ARG A 489 8.36 -19.24 -3.19
N GLU A 490 7.64 -19.97 -4.05
CA GLU A 490 7.85 -19.92 -5.49
C GLU A 490 7.59 -18.51 -6.03
N ARG A 491 6.45 -17.90 -5.67
CA ARG A 491 6.10 -16.52 -6.04
C ARG A 491 7.17 -15.54 -5.61
N MET A 492 7.66 -15.66 -4.37
CA MET A 492 8.74 -14.82 -3.83
C MET A 492 10.03 -14.95 -4.66
N LYS A 493 10.40 -16.18 -5.05
CA LYS A 493 11.56 -16.42 -5.91
C LYS A 493 11.39 -15.74 -7.27
N ILE A 494 10.25 -15.91 -7.92
CA ILE A 494 9.97 -15.29 -9.23
C ILE A 494 10.02 -13.75 -9.13
N VAL A 495 9.44 -13.17 -8.08
CA VAL A 495 9.46 -11.71 -7.85
C VAL A 495 10.88 -11.19 -7.66
N ARG A 496 11.76 -11.92 -6.97
CA ARG A 496 13.17 -11.55 -6.81
C ARG A 496 13.96 -11.68 -8.11
N ASP A 497 13.71 -12.72 -8.89
CA ASP A 497 14.32 -12.89 -10.22
C ASP A 497 13.87 -11.76 -11.16
N PHE A 498 12.58 -11.37 -11.10
CA PHE A 498 12.05 -10.21 -11.80
C PHE A 498 12.74 -8.92 -11.39
N GLU A 499 12.85 -8.65 -10.09
CA GLU A 499 13.50 -7.45 -9.57
C GLU A 499 14.95 -7.36 -10.01
N ARG A 500 15.72 -8.47 -9.89
CA ARG A 500 17.12 -8.52 -10.35
C ARG A 500 17.26 -8.18 -11.84
N GLN A 501 16.40 -8.73 -12.70
CA GLN A 501 16.39 -8.42 -14.12
C GLN A 501 16.03 -6.95 -14.36
N ALA A 502 14.96 -6.46 -13.76
CA ALA A 502 14.47 -5.09 -13.97
C ALA A 502 15.49 -4.02 -13.55
N VAL A 503 16.15 -4.19 -12.39
CA VAL A 503 17.19 -3.23 -11.94
C VAL A 503 18.47 -3.36 -12.75
N THR A 504 18.76 -4.53 -13.32
CA THR A 504 19.89 -4.75 -14.23
C THR A 504 19.66 -4.07 -15.57
N GLU A 505 18.48 -4.16 -16.15
CA GLU A 505 18.08 -3.48 -17.39
C GLU A 505 17.92 -1.97 -17.19
N ALA A 506 17.57 -1.54 -16.00
CA ALA A 506 17.46 -0.16 -15.57
C ALA A 506 16.60 0.74 -16.50
N ALA A 507 15.58 0.19 -17.17
CA ALA A 507 14.65 0.98 -17.98
C ALA A 507 13.79 1.91 -17.11
N THR A 508 13.30 1.37 -16.00
CA THR A 508 12.68 2.10 -14.88
C THR A 508 13.33 1.62 -13.60
N VAL A 509 13.76 2.53 -12.74
CA VAL A 509 14.43 2.17 -11.47
C VAL A 509 13.79 2.89 -10.29
N PRO A 510 13.55 2.21 -9.15
CA PRO A 510 13.07 2.87 -7.95
C PRO A 510 14.18 3.77 -7.40
N LEU A 511 13.81 4.98 -7.00
CA LEU A 511 14.69 5.88 -6.27
C LEU A 511 14.53 5.67 -4.77
N LEU A 512 13.44 6.17 -4.20
CA LEU A 512 13.14 6.07 -2.77
C LEU A 512 11.65 5.87 -2.56
N TRP A 513 11.31 5.05 -1.59
CA TRP A 513 9.95 4.83 -1.10
C TRP A 513 9.52 5.94 -0.15
N TRP A 514 8.22 6.21 -0.17
CA TRP A 514 7.62 7.26 0.63
C TRP A 514 7.42 6.83 2.07
N ASN A 515 7.52 7.81 2.96
CA ASN A 515 7.09 7.72 4.35
C ASN A 515 5.69 8.29 4.47
N ARG A 516 4.74 7.51 4.93
CA ARG A 516 3.41 7.98 5.26
C ARG A 516 3.42 8.54 6.67
N ILE A 517 3.11 9.83 6.82
CA ILE A 517 3.09 10.53 8.10
C ILE A 517 1.65 10.96 8.36
N VAL A 518 0.98 10.28 9.28
CA VAL A 518 -0.39 10.60 9.67
C VAL A 518 -0.37 11.23 11.06
N VAL A 519 -0.95 12.42 11.16
CA VAL A 519 -1.18 13.13 12.42
C VAL A 519 -2.67 13.14 12.69
N SER A 520 -3.06 12.80 13.89
CA SER A 520 -4.46 12.79 14.33
C SER A 520 -4.59 13.27 15.77
N SER A 521 -5.80 13.67 16.18
CA SER A 521 -6.07 13.94 17.59
C SER A 521 -5.75 12.71 18.45
N ALA A 522 -5.11 12.93 19.59
CA ALA A 522 -4.87 11.85 20.56
C ALA A 522 -6.18 11.22 21.08
N LYS A 523 -7.31 11.91 20.94
CA LYS A 523 -8.65 11.38 21.25
C LYS A 523 -9.23 10.48 20.15
N PHE A 524 -8.67 10.49 18.93
CA PHE A 524 -9.11 9.63 17.82
C PHE A 524 -8.51 8.23 17.96
N LYS A 525 -9.35 7.26 18.20
CA LYS A 525 -8.96 5.86 18.53
C LYS A 525 -9.58 4.86 17.56
N GLY A 526 -9.05 3.63 17.58
CA GLY A 526 -9.58 2.50 16.80
C GLY A 526 -9.17 2.49 15.33
N TRP A 527 -8.44 3.49 14.85
CA TRP A 527 -7.89 3.52 13.50
C TRP A 527 -6.41 3.12 13.49
N ASN A 528 -6.03 2.25 12.56
CA ASN A 528 -4.66 1.80 12.37
C ASN A 528 -4.10 2.37 11.06
N ILE A 529 -2.87 2.88 11.12
CA ILE A 529 -2.17 3.23 9.89
C ILE A 529 -1.88 1.95 9.09
N SER A 530 -2.28 1.94 7.82
CA SER A 530 -1.87 0.91 6.86
C SER A 530 -0.88 1.50 5.87
N PRO A 531 -0.11 0.70 5.14
CA PRO A 531 0.75 1.21 4.08
C PRO A 531 -0.01 1.91 2.95
N SER A 532 -1.30 1.64 2.80
CA SER A 532 -2.16 2.25 1.79
C SER A 532 -3.12 3.26 2.40
N GLN A 533 -3.23 4.45 1.79
CA GLN A 533 -4.20 5.45 2.20
C GLN A 533 -5.65 5.08 1.88
N TYR A 534 -5.87 4.06 1.09
CA TYR A 534 -7.20 3.65 0.64
C TYR A 534 -7.85 2.63 1.59
N ILE A 535 -7.06 1.95 2.42
CA ILE A 535 -7.49 0.86 3.30
C ILE A 535 -7.90 1.41 4.67
N GLY A 536 -8.95 0.83 5.29
CA GLY A 536 -9.42 1.21 6.63
C GLY A 536 -10.21 2.51 6.66
N GLN A 537 -10.92 2.83 5.58
CA GLN A 537 -11.71 4.05 5.44
C GLN A 537 -13.21 3.86 5.75
N ASP A 538 -13.65 2.65 6.13
CA ASP A 538 -15.05 2.37 6.48
C ASP A 538 -15.48 3.00 7.83
N LEU A 539 -14.53 3.39 8.67
CA LEU A 539 -14.72 4.05 9.96
C LEU A 539 -15.58 3.24 10.96
N SER A 540 -15.77 1.94 10.75
CA SER A 540 -16.62 1.10 11.61
C SER A 540 -16.05 0.89 13.01
N ASP A 541 -14.71 0.88 13.13
CA ASP A 541 -13.96 0.59 14.35
C ASP A 541 -13.47 1.83 15.09
N VAL A 542 -13.66 3.02 14.53
CA VAL A 542 -13.14 4.25 15.12
C VAL A 542 -14.09 4.84 16.15
N TRP A 543 -13.52 5.51 17.16
CA TRP A 543 -14.24 6.17 18.22
C TRP A 543 -13.45 7.37 18.76
N ILE A 544 -14.14 8.24 19.51
CA ILE A 544 -13.55 9.43 20.12
C ILE A 544 -13.52 9.25 21.63
N GLU A 545 -12.33 9.34 22.23
CA GLU A 545 -12.12 9.34 23.67
C GLU A 545 -12.63 10.66 24.24
N GLN A 546 -13.54 10.58 25.23
CA GLN A 546 -14.18 11.75 25.83
C GLN A 546 -13.31 12.45 26.87
#